data_96fbad120c4e5e28213f22d01f4fb0c3
#
_entry.id   96fbad120c4e5e28213f22d01f4fb0c3
#
_cell.length_a   1.000
_cell.length_b   1.000
_cell.length_c   1.000
_cell.angle_alpha   90.00
_cell.angle_beta   90.00
_cell.angle_gamma   90.00
#
_symmetry.space_group_name_H-M   'P 1'
#
loop_
_entity.id
_entity.type
_entity.pdbx_description
1 polymer ?
#
loop_
_entity_poly.entity_id
_entity_poly.type
_entity_poly.pdbx_seq_one_letter_code
_entity_poly.pdbx_strand_id
1 'polypeptide(L)'
;PKSNLPLKVIVLDDTQRNDDVNNPNSLGFGHGSLDQQRYDWLVQELELGQAEGKLMMIAAHIPIGVEPFPSMMGWHELAPVTEAQLIAKLHEYPNFILWAAGHRHINTVTAFKSPDPNRPELGFWQVETSSLRDFPQQLRVFELVRNSDATVSILATNVDPIVSEGSLAAKSRTNAVA
;
A
#
# COMPACT_ATOMS: atom_id res chain seq x y z
N PRO A 1 18.65 -12.42 8.16
CA PRO A 1 18.09 -13.58 8.86
C PRO A 1 16.77 -13.92 8.17
N LYS A 2 16.65 -15.14 7.63
CA LYS A 2 15.35 -15.61 7.14
C LYS A 2 14.42 -15.70 8.36
N SER A 3 13.45 -14.82 8.43
CA SER A 3 12.44 -14.92 9.47
C SER A 3 11.59 -16.16 9.19
N ASN A 4 11.40 -17.01 10.20
CA ASN A 4 10.50 -18.16 10.11
C ASN A 4 9.02 -17.72 10.22
N LEU A 5 8.73 -16.41 10.19
CA LEU A 5 7.39 -15.90 10.19
C LEU A 5 6.67 -16.28 8.89
N PRO A 6 5.41 -16.67 8.95
CA PRO A 6 4.62 -17.01 7.76
C PRO A 6 4.20 -15.77 6.95
N LEU A 7 4.86 -14.64 7.15
CA LEU A 7 4.60 -13.36 6.52
C LEU A 7 5.85 -12.83 5.82
N LYS A 8 5.68 -12.37 4.58
CA LYS A 8 6.68 -11.62 3.82
C LYS A 8 6.18 -10.18 3.63
N VAL A 9 6.98 -9.22 4.08
CA VAL A 9 6.74 -7.79 3.82
C VAL A 9 7.69 -7.35 2.71
N ILE A 10 7.12 -6.82 1.63
CA ILE A 10 7.83 -6.27 0.49
C ILE A 10 7.73 -4.75 0.60
N VAL A 11 8.86 -4.07 0.79
CA VAL A 11 8.91 -2.60 0.81
C VAL A 11 9.23 -2.14 -0.61
N LEU A 12 8.30 -1.40 -1.22
CA LEU A 12 8.37 -1.00 -2.61
C LEU A 12 8.49 0.52 -2.72
N ASP A 13 9.53 1.00 -3.43
CA ASP A 13 9.58 2.37 -3.91
C ASP A 13 8.76 2.45 -5.21
N ASP A 14 7.58 3.04 -5.11
CA ASP A 14 6.62 3.23 -6.19
C ASP A 14 6.48 4.70 -6.63
N THR A 15 7.47 5.56 -6.25
CA THR A 15 7.39 7.01 -6.47
C THR A 15 8.36 7.54 -7.51
N GLN A 16 9.35 6.75 -7.92
CA GLN A 16 10.42 7.20 -8.82
C GLN A 16 10.77 6.12 -9.84
N ARG A 17 11.23 6.58 -11.01
CA ARG A 17 11.84 5.75 -12.05
C ARG A 17 13.35 5.98 -12.08
N ASN A 18 14.09 5.02 -12.62
CA ASN A 18 15.55 5.14 -12.74
C ASN A 18 16.02 6.30 -13.61
N ASP A 19 15.19 6.74 -14.55
CA ASP A 19 15.45 7.84 -15.49
C ASP A 19 15.03 9.23 -14.95
N ASP A 20 14.49 9.30 -13.75
CA ASP A 20 13.96 10.54 -13.15
C ASP A 20 15.01 11.42 -12.47
N VAL A 21 16.23 10.93 -12.32
CA VAL A 21 17.24 11.45 -11.38
C VAL A 21 17.63 12.91 -11.59
N ASN A 22 17.39 13.49 -12.75
CA ASN A 22 17.78 14.89 -13.04
C ASN A 22 16.78 15.66 -13.92
N ASN A 23 15.57 15.16 -14.06
CA ASN A 23 14.56 15.81 -14.90
C ASN A 23 13.51 16.49 -14.01
N PRO A 24 13.45 17.84 -13.96
CA PRO A 24 12.43 18.55 -13.18
C PRO A 24 10.99 18.33 -13.73
N ASN A 25 10.86 17.80 -14.94
CA ASN A 25 9.60 17.37 -15.53
C ASN A 25 9.43 15.84 -15.40
N SER A 26 10.14 15.24 -14.48
CA SER A 26 10.09 13.81 -14.21
C SER A 26 8.64 13.35 -13.95
N LEU A 27 8.29 12.30 -14.66
CA LEU A 27 6.93 11.73 -14.61
C LEU A 27 6.62 11.02 -13.28
N GLY A 28 7.65 10.75 -12.46
CA GLY A 28 7.50 10.05 -11.19
C GLY A 28 7.21 10.96 -9.99
N PHE A 29 7.55 12.23 -10.06
CA PHE A 29 7.44 13.12 -8.90
C PHE A 29 6.00 13.37 -8.49
N GLY A 30 5.64 12.97 -7.28
CA GLY A 30 4.30 13.11 -6.72
C GLY A 30 3.27 12.10 -7.24
N HIS A 31 3.67 11.19 -8.14
CA HIS A 31 2.81 10.16 -8.71
C HIS A 31 3.35 8.78 -8.42
N GLY A 32 2.47 7.78 -8.44
CA GLY A 32 2.86 6.37 -8.51
C GLY A 32 3.47 6.04 -9.86
N SER A 33 4.59 5.34 -9.82
CA SER A 33 5.30 4.93 -11.04
C SER A 33 6.22 3.75 -10.73
N LEU A 34 6.23 2.77 -11.61
CA LEU A 34 7.23 1.70 -11.61
C LEU A 34 7.91 1.65 -12.96
N ASP A 35 9.24 1.59 -12.94
CA ASP A 35 10.01 1.16 -14.08
C ASP A 35 9.98 -0.37 -14.21
N GLN A 36 10.42 -0.88 -15.36
CA GLN A 36 10.43 -2.31 -15.62
C GLN A 36 11.31 -3.09 -14.64
N GLN A 37 12.43 -2.52 -14.23
CA GLN A 37 13.36 -3.16 -13.31
C GLN A 37 12.75 -3.42 -11.93
N ARG A 38 12.06 -2.40 -11.35
CA ARG A 38 11.35 -2.53 -10.06
C ARG A 38 10.17 -3.50 -10.17
N TYR A 39 9.46 -3.45 -11.28
CA TYR A 39 8.35 -4.37 -11.52
C TYR A 39 8.84 -5.82 -11.61
N ASP A 40 9.89 -6.09 -12.37
CA ASP A 40 10.46 -7.43 -12.49
C ASP A 40 10.96 -7.95 -11.13
N TRP A 41 11.61 -7.09 -10.34
CA TRP A 41 12.00 -7.41 -8.98
C TRP A 41 10.78 -7.71 -8.09
N LEU A 42 9.74 -6.91 -8.16
CA LEU A 42 8.50 -7.13 -7.40
C LEU A 42 7.87 -8.49 -7.75
N VAL A 43 7.80 -8.81 -9.04
CA VAL A 43 7.27 -10.11 -9.51
C VAL A 43 8.09 -11.26 -8.93
N GLN A 44 9.43 -11.18 -8.96
CA GLN A 44 10.31 -12.19 -8.36
C GLN A 44 10.05 -12.36 -6.85
N GLU A 45 9.86 -11.25 -6.12
CA GLU A 45 9.59 -11.30 -4.70
C GLU A 45 8.21 -11.93 -4.40
N LEU A 46 7.21 -11.66 -5.22
CA LEU A 46 5.89 -12.28 -5.11
C LEU A 46 5.94 -13.79 -5.42
N GLU A 47 6.64 -14.19 -6.48
CA GLU A 47 6.84 -15.60 -6.83
C GLU A 47 7.55 -16.37 -5.72
N LEU A 48 8.62 -15.79 -5.16
CA LEU A 48 9.34 -16.39 -4.03
C LEU A 48 8.44 -16.55 -2.80
N GLY A 49 7.68 -15.51 -2.45
CA GLY A 49 6.75 -15.56 -1.32
C GLY A 49 5.65 -16.61 -1.52
N GLN A 50 5.11 -16.71 -2.73
CA GLN A 50 4.11 -17.71 -3.08
C GLN A 50 4.69 -19.13 -3.01
N ALA A 51 5.88 -19.34 -3.55
CA ALA A 51 6.56 -20.65 -3.52
C ALA A 51 6.94 -21.08 -2.10
N GLU A 52 7.24 -20.12 -1.20
CA GLU A 52 7.52 -20.39 0.22
C GLU A 52 6.24 -20.54 1.07
N GLY A 53 5.05 -20.42 0.48
CA GLY A 53 3.76 -20.50 1.18
C GLY A 53 3.54 -19.39 2.20
N LYS A 54 4.19 -18.22 2.03
CA LYS A 54 4.07 -17.08 2.92
C LYS A 54 2.90 -16.19 2.50
N LEU A 55 2.17 -15.68 3.47
CA LEU A 55 1.32 -14.51 3.25
C LEU A 55 2.22 -13.32 2.85
N MET A 56 1.74 -12.50 1.96
CA MET A 56 2.50 -11.36 1.46
C MET A 56 1.74 -10.06 1.65
N MET A 57 2.48 -9.02 2.06
CA MET A 57 2.00 -7.65 2.02
C MET A 57 3.05 -6.75 1.37
N ILE A 58 2.58 -5.72 0.69
CA ILE A 58 3.42 -4.66 0.13
C ILE A 58 3.22 -3.42 0.99
N ALA A 59 4.33 -2.79 1.36
CA ALA A 59 4.35 -1.44 1.93
C ALA A 59 4.93 -0.50 0.87
N ALA A 60 4.08 0.39 0.37
CA ALA A 60 4.39 1.35 -0.67
C ALA A 60 3.96 2.76 -0.23
N HIS A 61 4.26 3.79 -1.03
CA HIS A 61 3.82 5.15 -0.71
C HIS A 61 2.49 5.48 -1.37
N ILE A 62 2.32 5.15 -2.64
CA ILE A 62 1.17 5.53 -3.45
C ILE A 62 0.07 4.46 -3.37
N PRO A 63 -1.19 4.85 -3.14
CA PRO A 63 -2.32 3.94 -3.30
C PRO A 63 -2.58 3.65 -4.79
N ILE A 64 -3.13 2.48 -5.08
CA ILE A 64 -3.46 2.03 -6.43
C ILE A 64 -4.98 1.95 -6.64
N GLY A 65 -5.44 2.20 -7.87
CA GLY A 65 -6.84 2.00 -8.29
C GLY A 65 -7.88 2.85 -7.57
N VAL A 66 -7.49 3.98 -6.94
CA VAL A 66 -8.40 4.80 -6.12
C VAL A 66 -8.56 6.24 -6.60
N GLU A 67 -7.64 6.70 -7.45
CA GLU A 67 -7.72 8.04 -8.01
C GLU A 67 -8.07 8.00 -9.49
N PRO A 68 -9.00 8.88 -9.92
CA PRO A 68 -9.28 9.00 -11.34
C PRO A 68 -8.07 9.58 -12.09
N PHE A 69 -7.84 9.09 -13.24
CA PHE A 69 -6.81 9.57 -14.16
C PHE A 69 -7.25 10.88 -14.88
N PRO A 70 -6.36 11.86 -15.12
CA PRO A 70 -5.03 12.04 -14.54
C PRO A 70 -5.11 12.75 -13.17
N SER A 71 -4.51 12.18 -12.15
CA SER A 71 -4.46 12.77 -10.82
C SER A 71 -3.02 12.84 -10.31
N MET A 72 -2.63 13.96 -9.70
CA MET A 72 -1.34 14.09 -9.01
C MET A 72 -1.23 13.20 -7.76
N MET A 73 -2.34 12.61 -7.33
CA MET A 73 -2.42 11.78 -6.14
C MET A 73 -2.43 10.27 -6.45
N GLY A 74 -2.40 9.91 -7.72
CA GLY A 74 -2.49 8.53 -8.19
C GLY A 74 -1.32 8.11 -9.09
N TRP A 75 -1.54 7.06 -9.85
CA TRP A 75 -0.54 6.49 -10.77
C TRP A 75 -0.35 7.35 -12.01
N HIS A 76 0.92 7.48 -12.46
CA HIS A 76 1.23 8.29 -13.63
C HIS A 76 0.84 7.57 -14.93
N GLU A 77 0.18 8.30 -15.85
CA GLU A 77 -0.31 7.75 -17.12
C GLU A 77 0.78 7.19 -18.04
N LEU A 78 1.96 7.82 -18.01
CA LEU A 78 3.10 7.43 -18.83
C LEU A 78 4.08 6.53 -18.08
N ALA A 79 3.70 5.99 -16.92
CA ALA A 79 4.53 5.03 -16.21
C ALA A 79 4.79 3.81 -17.12
N PRO A 80 6.03 3.30 -17.19
CA PRO A 80 6.35 2.11 -18.00
C PRO A 80 5.49 0.91 -17.66
N VAL A 81 5.15 0.74 -16.38
CA VAL A 81 4.17 -0.23 -15.90
C VAL A 81 2.89 0.51 -15.55
N THR A 82 1.81 0.21 -16.25
CA THR A 82 0.52 0.83 -15.97
C THR A 82 -0.06 0.32 -14.66
N GLU A 83 -0.88 1.14 -14.01
CA GLU A 83 -1.59 0.75 -12.79
C GLU A 83 -2.42 -0.53 -13.00
N ALA A 84 -3.12 -0.63 -14.13
CA ALA A 84 -3.92 -1.80 -14.48
C ALA A 84 -3.08 -3.08 -14.63
N GLN A 85 -1.87 -2.98 -15.21
CA GLN A 85 -0.94 -4.11 -15.29
C GLN A 85 -0.47 -4.55 -13.89
N LEU A 86 -0.15 -3.59 -13.01
CA LEU A 86 0.24 -3.89 -11.64
C LEU A 86 -0.88 -4.60 -10.89
N ILE A 87 -2.11 -4.05 -10.90
CA ILE A 87 -3.27 -4.63 -10.22
C ILE A 87 -3.55 -6.04 -10.76
N ALA A 88 -3.56 -6.22 -12.09
CA ALA A 88 -3.76 -7.53 -12.71
C ALA A 88 -2.72 -8.55 -12.25
N LYS A 89 -1.45 -8.14 -12.16
CA LYS A 89 -0.37 -9.00 -11.66
C LYS A 89 -0.56 -9.40 -10.20
N LEU A 90 -0.97 -8.46 -9.33
CA LEU A 90 -1.21 -8.77 -7.92
C LEU A 90 -2.31 -9.81 -7.72
N HIS A 91 -3.33 -9.81 -8.56
CA HIS A 91 -4.39 -10.83 -8.57
C HIS A 91 -3.95 -12.25 -8.97
N GLU A 92 -2.72 -12.43 -9.43
CA GLU A 92 -2.20 -13.77 -9.74
C GLU A 92 -1.73 -14.55 -8.49
N TYR A 93 -1.54 -13.85 -7.35
CA TYR A 93 -0.93 -14.40 -6.14
C TYR A 93 -1.95 -14.56 -5.00
N PRO A 94 -2.49 -15.77 -4.76
CA PRO A 94 -3.48 -16.00 -3.70
C PRO A 94 -2.96 -15.72 -2.28
N ASN A 95 -1.64 -15.70 -2.07
CA ASN A 95 -1.05 -15.36 -0.79
C ASN A 95 -0.78 -13.86 -0.61
N PHE A 96 -1.02 -13.01 -1.63
CA PHE A 96 -0.94 -11.57 -1.51
C PHE A 96 -2.24 -11.02 -0.91
N ILE A 97 -2.16 -10.40 0.27
CA ILE A 97 -3.34 -10.03 1.04
C ILE A 97 -3.52 -8.53 1.27
N LEU A 98 -2.43 -7.74 1.20
CA LEU A 98 -2.48 -6.34 1.62
C LEU A 98 -1.50 -5.45 0.86
N TRP A 99 -2.03 -4.34 0.33
CA TRP A 99 -1.29 -3.15 -0.09
C TRP A 99 -1.46 -2.07 0.97
N ALA A 100 -0.40 -1.76 1.72
CA ALA A 100 -0.38 -0.68 2.70
C ALA A 100 0.24 0.57 2.09
N ALA A 101 -0.52 1.67 2.07
CA ALA A 101 -0.13 2.92 1.43
C ALA A 101 -0.37 4.14 2.33
N GLY A 102 0.09 5.29 1.85
CA GLY A 102 -0.10 6.59 2.47
C GLY A 102 -0.49 7.64 1.43
N HIS A 103 0.34 8.67 1.25
CA HIS A 103 0.29 9.69 0.22
C HIS A 103 -0.85 10.70 0.33
N ARG A 104 -2.10 10.26 0.31
CA ARG A 104 -3.28 11.15 0.34
C ARG A 104 -3.63 11.66 1.74
N HIS A 105 -2.89 11.24 2.76
CA HIS A 105 -3.06 11.63 4.17
C HIS A 105 -4.46 11.33 4.75
N ILE A 106 -5.10 10.30 4.25
CA ILE A 106 -6.44 9.88 4.69
C ILE A 106 -6.42 8.41 5.15
N ASN A 107 -7.40 8.06 5.96
CA ASN A 107 -7.60 6.69 6.41
C ASN A 107 -8.70 6.03 5.57
N THR A 108 -8.33 5.15 4.65
CA THR A 108 -9.28 4.40 3.82
C THR A 108 -8.97 2.92 3.78
N VAL A 109 -9.99 2.14 3.45
CA VAL A 109 -9.87 0.70 3.20
C VAL A 109 -10.58 0.40 1.89
N THR A 110 -9.87 -0.16 0.94
CA THR A 110 -10.38 -0.50 -0.40
C THR A 110 -10.24 -2.00 -0.65
N ALA A 111 -11.30 -2.63 -1.11
CA ALA A 111 -11.28 -4.04 -1.49
C ALA A 111 -11.01 -4.17 -2.99
N PHE A 112 -9.95 -4.84 -3.36
CA PHE A 112 -9.69 -5.31 -4.71
C PHE A 112 -10.25 -6.72 -4.84
N LYS A 113 -11.48 -6.80 -5.35
CA LYS A 113 -12.16 -8.09 -5.52
C LYS A 113 -11.44 -8.94 -6.55
N SER A 114 -11.42 -10.24 -6.34
CA SER A 114 -10.93 -11.19 -7.34
C SER A 114 -11.60 -10.97 -8.71
N PRO A 115 -10.86 -11.01 -9.81
CA PRO A 115 -11.45 -11.01 -11.16
C PRO A 115 -12.22 -12.29 -11.48
N ASP A 116 -11.97 -13.37 -10.75
CA ASP A 116 -12.70 -14.63 -10.83
C ASP A 116 -13.55 -14.86 -9.57
N PRO A 117 -14.89 -14.81 -9.65
CA PRO A 117 -15.77 -15.01 -8.50
C PRO A 117 -15.67 -16.40 -7.86
N ASN A 118 -15.12 -17.39 -8.58
CA ASN A 118 -14.90 -18.74 -8.07
C ASN A 118 -13.56 -18.87 -7.32
N ARG A 119 -12.75 -17.83 -7.37
CA ARG A 119 -11.43 -17.78 -6.73
C ARG A 119 -11.26 -16.53 -5.87
N PRO A 120 -12.05 -16.39 -4.80
CA PRO A 120 -12.04 -15.20 -3.94
C PRO A 120 -10.66 -14.91 -3.33
N GLU A 121 -9.82 -15.92 -3.18
CA GLU A 121 -8.45 -15.80 -2.65
C GLU A 121 -7.50 -14.97 -3.55
N LEU A 122 -7.89 -14.65 -4.77
CA LEU A 122 -7.13 -13.74 -5.65
C LEU A 122 -7.46 -12.27 -5.38
N GLY A 123 -8.40 -11.97 -4.49
CA GLY A 123 -8.65 -10.61 -4.04
C GLY A 123 -7.66 -10.18 -2.95
N PHE A 124 -7.49 -8.87 -2.79
CA PHE A 124 -6.64 -8.29 -1.74
C PHE A 124 -7.23 -7.00 -1.21
N TRP A 125 -6.68 -6.53 -0.10
CA TRP A 125 -7.07 -5.26 0.51
C TRP A 125 -6.01 -4.20 0.28
N GLN A 126 -6.45 -2.96 0.11
CA GLN A 126 -5.59 -1.80 0.25
C GLN A 126 -6.02 -1.00 1.48
N VAL A 127 -5.04 -0.59 2.25
CA VAL A 127 -5.25 0.26 3.42
C VAL A 127 -4.34 1.46 3.32
N GLU A 128 -4.95 2.64 3.26
CA GLU A 128 -4.23 3.90 3.33
C GLU A 128 -4.20 4.41 4.76
N THR A 129 -3.07 4.95 5.15
CA THR A 129 -2.85 5.52 6.48
C THR A 129 -2.63 7.02 6.36
N SER A 130 -3.27 7.77 7.25
CA SER A 130 -3.05 9.20 7.38
C SER A 130 -1.58 9.53 7.70
N SER A 131 -1.21 10.79 7.49
CA SER A 131 0.13 11.29 7.75
C SER A 131 0.39 11.52 9.24
N LEU A 132 1.65 11.38 9.65
CA LEU A 132 2.12 11.91 10.95
C LEU A 132 2.36 13.43 10.91
N ARG A 133 2.46 14.02 9.72
CA ARG A 133 2.69 15.44 9.49
C ARG A 133 1.44 16.27 9.64
N ASP A 134 0.33 15.80 9.08
CA ASP A 134 -0.95 16.48 9.01
C ASP A 134 -1.96 15.80 9.92
N PHE A 135 -3.05 16.52 10.25
CA PHE A 135 -4.17 15.90 10.96
C PHE A 135 -4.74 14.72 10.13
N PRO A 136 -5.07 13.60 10.76
CA PRO A 136 -5.17 13.33 12.21
C PRO A 136 -3.87 12.91 12.90
N GLN A 137 -2.72 12.91 12.22
CA GLN A 137 -1.41 12.59 12.79
C GLN A 137 -1.38 11.21 13.46
N GLN A 138 -1.85 10.21 12.74
CA GLN A 138 -1.98 8.85 13.23
C GLN A 138 -0.96 7.92 12.58
N LEU A 139 -0.60 6.88 13.29
CA LEU A 139 0.00 5.69 12.75
C LEU A 139 -1.02 4.55 12.74
N ARG A 140 -0.71 3.46 12.03
CA ARG A 140 -1.58 2.31 11.97
C ARG A 140 -0.85 1.04 12.36
N VAL A 141 -1.51 0.24 13.20
CA VAL A 141 -1.07 -1.11 13.56
C VAL A 141 -1.89 -2.10 12.76
N PHE A 142 -1.21 -3.08 12.16
CA PHE A 142 -1.84 -4.20 11.48
C PHE A 142 -1.63 -5.46 12.31
N GLU A 143 -2.73 -6.14 12.62
CA GLU A 143 -2.71 -7.46 13.20
C GLU A 143 -3.26 -8.47 12.17
N LEU A 144 -2.50 -9.52 11.89
CA LEU A 144 -2.90 -10.59 10.99
C LEU A 144 -3.28 -11.81 11.82
N VAL A 145 -4.52 -12.21 11.72
CA VAL A 145 -5.06 -13.34 12.47
C VAL A 145 -5.43 -14.45 11.50
N ARG A 146 -4.80 -15.62 11.67
CA ARG A 146 -5.20 -16.82 10.95
C ARG A 146 -6.42 -17.45 11.61
N ASN A 147 -7.50 -17.57 10.88
CA ASN A 147 -8.74 -18.14 11.34
C ASN A 147 -8.75 -19.68 11.19
N SER A 148 -9.64 -20.35 11.91
CA SER A 148 -9.80 -21.81 11.87
C SER A 148 -10.34 -22.35 10.53
N ASP A 149 -10.98 -21.50 9.75
CA ASP A 149 -11.54 -21.80 8.43
C ASP A 149 -10.55 -21.55 7.26
N ALA A 150 -9.27 -21.40 7.58
CA ALA A 150 -8.18 -21.09 6.67
C ALA A 150 -8.24 -19.69 6.01
N THR A 151 -9.08 -18.80 6.51
CA THR A 151 -9.06 -17.37 6.14
C THR A 151 -8.07 -16.59 6.99
N VAL A 152 -7.81 -15.35 6.59
CA VAL A 152 -6.99 -14.38 7.34
C VAL A 152 -7.79 -13.12 7.59
N SER A 153 -7.87 -12.72 8.86
CA SER A 153 -8.39 -11.41 9.24
C SER A 153 -7.26 -10.38 9.32
N ILE A 154 -7.48 -9.20 8.78
CA ILE A 154 -6.58 -8.06 8.89
C ILE A 154 -7.27 -7.02 9.75
N LEU A 155 -6.77 -6.82 10.99
CA LEU A 155 -7.24 -5.75 11.85
C LEU A 155 -6.31 -4.55 11.67
N ALA A 156 -6.89 -3.42 11.28
CA ALA A 156 -6.16 -2.18 11.04
C ALA A 156 -6.61 -1.13 12.07
N THR A 157 -5.79 -0.90 13.09
CA THR A 157 -6.09 0.01 14.19
C THR A 157 -5.35 1.31 14.06
N ASN A 158 -6.09 2.43 14.03
CA ASN A 158 -5.48 3.76 14.10
C ASN A 158 -5.00 4.04 15.52
N VAL A 159 -3.77 4.50 15.63
CA VAL A 159 -3.17 4.88 16.91
C VAL A 159 -2.90 6.36 16.90
N ASP A 160 -3.54 7.06 17.83
CA ASP A 160 -3.35 8.48 18.03
C ASP A 160 -2.05 8.79 18.80
N PRO A 161 -1.34 9.87 18.49
CA PRO A 161 -0.23 10.31 19.31
C PRO A 161 -0.70 10.76 20.68
N ILE A 162 0.12 10.54 21.69
CA ILE A 162 -0.07 11.17 23.01
C ILE A 162 0.23 12.65 22.85
N VAL A 163 -0.74 13.50 23.16
CA VAL A 163 -0.60 14.95 23.12
C VAL A 163 -0.68 15.52 24.53
N SER A 164 0.27 16.39 24.89
CA SER A 164 0.21 17.12 26.14
C SER A 164 -0.86 18.21 26.07
N GLU A 165 -1.64 18.37 27.14
CA GLU A 165 -2.64 19.43 27.25
C GLU A 165 -2.01 20.81 26.99
N GLY A 166 -2.69 21.67 26.20
CA GLY A 166 -2.20 22.99 25.82
C GLY A 166 -1.10 23.03 24.76
N SER A 167 -0.61 21.87 24.29
CA SER A 167 0.37 21.81 23.20
C SER A 167 -0.22 22.21 21.85
N LEU A 168 0.64 22.55 20.87
CA LEU A 168 0.22 22.81 19.49
C LEU A 168 -0.45 21.58 18.86
N ALA A 169 0.03 20.38 19.20
CA ALA A 169 -0.58 19.15 18.75
C ALA A 169 -2.01 18.97 19.29
N ALA A 170 -2.26 19.31 20.57
CA ALA A 170 -3.59 19.29 21.14
C ALA A 170 -4.52 20.30 20.45
N LYS A 171 -4.04 21.52 20.16
CA LYS A 171 -4.80 22.53 19.42
C LYS A 171 -5.13 22.08 18.00
N SER A 172 -4.13 21.52 17.29
CA SER A 172 -4.32 20.98 15.94
C SER A 172 -5.41 19.92 15.94
N ARG A 173 -5.38 19.00 16.90
CA ARG A 173 -6.39 17.96 17.06
C ARG A 173 -7.77 18.51 17.34
N THR A 174 -7.89 19.49 18.25
CA THR A 174 -9.17 20.15 18.56
C THR A 174 -9.78 20.81 17.31
N ASN A 175 -8.95 21.54 16.54
CA ASN A 175 -9.41 22.23 15.35
C ASN A 175 -9.88 21.29 14.23
N ALA A 176 -9.38 20.08 14.24
CA ALA A 176 -9.64 19.12 13.19
C ALA A 176 -10.85 18.21 13.47
N VAL A 177 -11.33 18.14 14.71
CA VAL A 177 -12.56 17.43 15.09
C VAL A 177 -13.75 18.38 15.34
N ALA A 178 -13.53 19.70 15.24
CA ALA A 178 -14.55 20.73 15.34
C ALA A 178 -15.22 20.96 13.98
#